data_2d53790040d528f947e121f003c2ae84
#
_entry.id   2d53790040d528f947e121f003c2ae84
#
_cell.length_a   1.000
_cell.length_b   1.000
_cell.length_c   1.000
_cell.angle_alpha   90.00
_cell.angle_beta   90.00
_cell.angle_gamma   90.00
#
_symmetry.space_group_name_H-M   'P 1'
#
loop_
_entity.id
_entity.type
_entity.pdbx_description
1 polymer ?
#
loop_
_entity_poly.entity_id
_entity_poly.type
_entity_poly.pdbx_seq_one_letter_code
_entity_poly.pdbx_strand_id
1 'polypeptide(L)'
;MAHPYAVTIAILASLAFSVSPTRSDQYPTLNVAPVCHGIVEQSDLEAGLRQTNFDQCLQAEQADRQTMIKEWTQFSADDRRHCIAETTMGGESSYTELLTCLEMARDVRELHKQPNSLSEQNIPPAPVGHRQPTQ
;
A
#
# COMPACT_ATOMS: atom_id res chain seq x y z
N MET A 1 15.47 44.50 61.58
CA MET A 1 15.64 44.80 60.15
C MET A 1 15.53 43.52 59.40
N ALA A 2 14.36 43.23 58.80
CA ALA A 2 14.06 41.96 58.09
C ALA A 2 14.05 42.27 56.60
N HIS A 3 14.86 41.55 55.80
CA HIS A 3 14.91 41.66 54.36
C HIS A 3 13.96 40.57 53.77
N PRO A 4 13.00 40.90 52.91
CA PRO A 4 12.22 39.92 52.18
C PRO A 4 12.96 39.52 50.90
N TYR A 5 13.32 38.24 50.78
CA TYR A 5 13.79 37.64 49.53
C TYR A 5 12.59 37.39 48.61
N ALA A 6 12.54 38.15 47.52
CA ALA A 6 11.58 37.89 46.45
C ALA A 6 12.07 36.69 45.61
N VAL A 7 11.34 35.58 45.69
CA VAL A 7 11.59 34.40 44.83
C VAL A 7 10.84 34.60 43.53
N THR A 8 11.57 34.87 42.46
CA THR A 8 11.03 34.95 41.10
C THR A 8 10.94 33.54 40.54
N ILE A 9 9.72 33.03 40.42
CA ILE A 9 9.44 31.74 39.78
C ILE A 9 9.40 31.99 38.28
N ALA A 10 10.41 31.54 37.52
CA ALA A 10 10.43 31.54 36.08
C ALA A 10 9.57 30.35 35.58
N ILE A 11 8.40 30.64 35.02
CA ILE A 11 7.53 29.66 34.37
C ILE A 11 8.11 29.39 32.97
N LEU A 12 8.79 28.26 32.78
CA LEU A 12 9.19 27.75 31.48
C LEU A 12 7.95 27.21 30.79
N ALA A 13 7.39 27.98 29.87
CA ALA A 13 6.32 27.52 28.97
C ALA A 13 6.91 26.52 27.96
N SER A 14 6.71 25.22 28.19
CA SER A 14 7.04 24.18 27.25
C SER A 14 6.08 24.25 26.07
N LEU A 15 6.52 24.72 24.91
CA LEU A 15 5.79 24.64 23.64
C LEU A 15 5.79 23.17 23.19
N ALA A 16 4.72 22.47 23.51
CA ALA A 16 4.45 21.15 22.93
C ALA A 16 4.11 21.34 21.45
N PHE A 17 5.05 21.03 20.55
CA PHE A 17 4.78 20.91 19.12
C PHE A 17 3.89 19.70 18.91
N SER A 18 2.59 19.93 18.78
CA SER A 18 1.63 18.91 18.30
C SER A 18 1.91 18.67 16.82
N VAL A 19 2.65 17.60 16.51
CA VAL A 19 2.78 17.10 15.13
C VAL A 19 1.43 16.45 14.78
N SER A 20 0.63 17.13 13.97
CA SER A 20 -0.58 16.55 13.41
C SER A 20 -0.16 15.42 12.44
N PRO A 21 -0.70 14.19 12.53
CA PRO A 21 -0.41 13.14 11.57
C PRO A 21 -0.82 13.62 10.17
N THR A 22 0.08 13.47 9.20
CA THR A 22 -0.25 13.75 7.82
C THR A 22 -1.27 12.73 7.35
N ARG A 23 -2.09 13.08 6.34
CA ARG A 23 -3.17 12.21 5.82
C ARG A 23 -2.64 10.85 5.33
N SER A 24 -1.35 10.76 5.00
CA SER A 24 -0.66 9.52 4.62
C SER A 24 -0.27 8.61 5.79
N ASP A 25 -0.31 9.12 7.03
CA ASP A 25 0.02 8.30 8.21
C ASP A 25 -1.18 7.47 8.69
N GLN A 26 -2.38 7.80 8.22
CA GLN A 26 -3.60 7.07 8.52
C GLN A 26 -3.98 6.15 7.36
N TYR A 27 -4.23 4.86 7.63
CA TYR A 27 -4.72 3.94 6.61
C TYR A 27 -6.13 4.35 6.13
N PRO A 28 -6.44 4.17 4.82
CA PRO A 28 -7.71 4.59 4.27
C PRO A 28 -8.86 3.66 4.69
N THR A 29 -10.09 4.22 4.71
CA THR A 29 -11.30 3.43 4.76
C THR A 29 -11.89 3.36 3.37
N LEU A 30 -11.92 2.16 2.76
CA LEU A 30 -12.41 1.92 1.42
C LEU A 30 -13.82 1.33 1.45
N ASN A 31 -14.67 1.72 0.50
CA ASN A 31 -15.94 1.08 0.26
C ASN A 31 -15.77 -0.02 -0.79
N VAL A 32 -15.68 -1.27 -0.35
CA VAL A 32 -15.39 -2.43 -1.20
C VAL A 32 -16.63 -3.11 -1.76
N ALA A 33 -17.82 -2.74 -1.31
CA ALA A 33 -19.06 -3.37 -1.77
C ALA A 33 -19.28 -3.22 -3.29
N PRO A 34 -19.02 -2.07 -3.94
CA PRO A 34 -19.18 -1.94 -5.38
C PRO A 34 -18.31 -2.90 -6.18
N VAL A 35 -17.03 -3.05 -5.85
CA VAL A 35 -16.12 -3.97 -6.56
C VAL A 35 -16.57 -5.42 -6.39
N CYS A 36 -17.01 -5.84 -5.20
CA CYS A 36 -17.54 -7.18 -4.97
C CYS A 36 -18.85 -7.42 -5.73
N HIS A 37 -19.73 -6.44 -5.88
CA HIS A 37 -20.92 -6.53 -6.73
C HIS A 37 -20.53 -6.67 -8.21
N GLY A 38 -19.60 -5.85 -8.70
CA GLY A 38 -19.15 -5.91 -10.09
C GLY A 38 -18.56 -7.27 -10.47
N ILE A 39 -17.78 -7.90 -9.60
CA ILE A 39 -17.22 -9.25 -9.82
C ILE A 39 -18.35 -10.29 -9.97
N VAL A 40 -19.37 -10.21 -9.13
CA VAL A 40 -20.47 -11.19 -9.12
C VAL A 40 -21.46 -10.98 -10.27
N GLU A 41 -21.72 -9.73 -10.65
CA GLU A 41 -22.63 -9.39 -11.76
C GLU A 41 -22.07 -9.79 -13.13
N GLN A 42 -20.75 -9.78 -13.30
CA GLN A 42 -20.08 -10.21 -14.53
C GLN A 42 -19.99 -11.74 -14.67
N SER A 43 -20.38 -12.48 -13.64
CA SER A 43 -20.35 -13.94 -13.64
C SER A 43 -21.72 -14.53 -14.03
N ASP A 44 -21.73 -15.55 -14.92
CA ASP A 44 -22.93 -16.31 -15.31
C ASP A 44 -23.40 -17.28 -14.20
N LEU A 45 -23.29 -16.86 -12.94
CA LEU A 45 -23.62 -17.71 -11.79
C LEU A 45 -25.11 -17.67 -11.44
N GLU A 46 -25.62 -18.80 -10.94
CA GLU A 46 -26.96 -18.85 -10.34
C GLU A 46 -27.08 -17.93 -9.11
N ALA A 47 -28.28 -17.47 -8.81
CA ALA A 47 -28.53 -16.47 -7.75
C ALA A 47 -27.95 -16.87 -6.38
N GLY A 48 -28.02 -18.14 -6.01
CA GLY A 48 -27.46 -18.65 -4.75
C GLY A 48 -25.95 -18.61 -4.69
N LEU A 49 -25.29 -18.90 -5.81
CA LEU A 49 -23.83 -18.82 -5.91
C LEU A 49 -23.33 -17.38 -5.96
N ARG A 50 -24.11 -16.46 -6.54
CA ARG A 50 -23.79 -15.03 -6.53
C ARG A 50 -23.67 -14.48 -5.12
N GLN A 51 -24.66 -14.79 -4.25
CA GLN A 51 -24.58 -14.33 -2.85
C GLN A 51 -23.37 -14.91 -2.12
N THR A 52 -23.10 -16.21 -2.29
CA THR A 52 -21.94 -16.84 -1.66
C THR A 52 -20.62 -16.20 -2.13
N ASN A 53 -20.48 -15.93 -3.42
CA ASN A 53 -19.28 -15.31 -3.97
C ASN A 53 -19.13 -13.84 -3.53
N PHE A 54 -20.23 -13.10 -3.41
CA PHE A 54 -20.22 -11.76 -2.85
C PHE A 54 -19.70 -11.75 -1.41
N ASP A 55 -20.22 -12.65 -0.57
CA ASP A 55 -19.81 -12.76 0.83
C ASP A 55 -18.33 -13.18 0.95
N GLN A 56 -17.85 -14.08 0.08
CA GLN A 56 -16.45 -14.48 0.00
C GLN A 56 -15.56 -13.32 -0.42
N CYS A 57 -15.98 -12.51 -1.40
CA CYS A 57 -15.25 -11.31 -1.81
C CYS A 57 -15.11 -10.34 -0.64
N LEU A 58 -16.20 -10.04 0.09
CA LEU A 58 -16.13 -9.17 1.26
C LEU A 58 -15.20 -9.71 2.36
N GLN A 59 -15.16 -11.03 2.56
CA GLN A 59 -14.25 -11.65 3.52
C GLN A 59 -12.78 -11.51 3.10
N ALA A 60 -12.48 -11.69 1.80
CA ALA A 60 -11.14 -11.49 1.27
C ALA A 60 -10.69 -10.03 1.44
N GLU A 61 -11.52 -9.08 1.05
CA GLU A 61 -11.25 -7.65 1.24
C GLU A 61 -10.99 -7.29 2.70
N GLN A 62 -11.76 -7.89 3.63
CA GLN A 62 -11.54 -7.67 5.06
C GLN A 62 -10.21 -8.29 5.55
N ALA A 63 -9.81 -9.44 5.04
CA ALA A 63 -8.54 -10.07 5.37
C ALA A 63 -7.36 -9.22 4.90
N ASP A 64 -7.41 -8.73 3.66
CA ASP A 64 -6.40 -7.85 3.08
C ASP A 64 -6.31 -6.51 3.82
N ARG A 65 -7.46 -5.95 4.22
CA ARG A 65 -7.49 -4.78 5.10
C ARG A 65 -6.75 -5.01 6.41
N GLN A 66 -6.92 -6.17 7.04
CA GLN A 66 -6.22 -6.48 8.31
C GLN A 66 -4.71 -6.63 8.08
N THR A 67 -4.30 -7.25 6.98
CA THR A 67 -2.88 -7.37 6.60
C THR A 67 -2.28 -5.99 6.34
N MET A 68 -2.93 -5.17 5.53
CA MET A 68 -2.52 -3.80 5.25
C MET A 68 -2.33 -2.97 6.54
N ILE A 69 -3.28 -3.05 7.49
CA ILE A 69 -3.18 -2.33 8.77
C ILE A 69 -1.95 -2.78 9.57
N LYS A 70 -1.67 -4.08 9.64
CA LYS A 70 -0.51 -4.62 10.35
C LYS A 70 0.82 -4.16 9.74
N GLU A 71 0.86 -4.03 8.42
CA GLU A 71 2.08 -3.69 7.68
C GLU A 71 2.19 -2.19 7.34
N TRP A 72 1.19 -1.38 7.68
CA TRP A 72 1.08 0.01 7.25
C TRP A 72 2.35 0.83 7.45
N THR A 73 3.01 0.68 8.58
CA THR A 73 4.23 1.42 8.92
C THR A 73 5.48 0.94 8.17
N GLN A 74 5.42 -0.24 7.53
CA GLN A 74 6.51 -0.78 6.72
C GLN A 74 6.55 -0.18 5.31
N PHE A 75 5.43 0.36 4.84
CA PHE A 75 5.35 1.04 3.55
C PHE A 75 5.84 2.50 3.67
N SER A 76 6.53 3.00 2.66
CA SER A 76 6.96 4.40 2.67
C SER A 76 5.77 5.35 2.52
N ALA A 77 5.90 6.58 3.01
CA ALA A 77 4.84 7.58 2.87
C ALA A 77 4.52 7.88 1.38
N ASP A 78 5.51 7.80 0.51
CA ASP A 78 5.36 8.02 -0.93
C ASP A 78 4.58 6.88 -1.58
N ASP A 79 4.92 5.62 -1.28
CA ASP A 79 4.20 4.46 -1.78
C ASP A 79 2.74 4.48 -1.30
N ARG A 80 2.51 4.78 -0.03
CA ARG A 80 1.16 4.89 0.52
C ARG A 80 0.32 5.94 -0.23
N ARG A 81 0.87 7.14 -0.48
CA ARG A 81 0.16 8.18 -1.21
C ARG A 81 -0.13 7.77 -2.66
N HIS A 82 0.86 7.20 -3.33
CA HIS A 82 0.75 6.75 -4.72
C HIS A 82 -0.30 5.65 -4.86
N CYS A 83 -0.18 4.58 -4.09
CA CYS A 83 -1.09 3.44 -4.16
C CYS A 83 -2.53 3.80 -3.75
N ILE A 84 -2.74 4.68 -2.76
CA ILE A 84 -4.08 5.17 -2.43
C ILE A 84 -4.68 5.94 -3.62
N ALA A 85 -3.89 6.82 -4.27
CA ALA A 85 -4.38 7.60 -5.39
C ALA A 85 -4.77 6.70 -6.57
N GLU A 86 -3.96 5.69 -6.90
CA GLU A 86 -4.25 4.74 -7.97
C GLU A 86 -5.50 3.91 -7.68
N THR A 87 -5.57 3.30 -6.51
CA THR A 87 -6.69 2.42 -6.12
C THR A 87 -8.03 3.15 -6.06
N THR A 88 -8.03 4.46 -5.83
CA THR A 88 -9.28 5.25 -5.72
C THR A 88 -9.65 5.97 -7.01
N MET A 89 -8.84 5.91 -8.05
CA MET A 89 -8.99 6.72 -9.28
C MET A 89 -10.22 6.30 -10.11
N GLY A 90 -10.62 5.04 -10.08
CA GLY A 90 -11.75 4.50 -10.85
C GLY A 90 -13.13 4.63 -10.19
N GLY A 91 -13.20 5.14 -8.96
CA GLY A 91 -14.45 5.20 -8.18
C GLY A 91 -14.82 3.88 -7.48
N GLU A 92 -14.23 2.77 -7.86
CA GLU A 92 -14.27 1.49 -7.18
C GLU A 92 -12.94 1.30 -6.46
N SER A 93 -12.96 0.84 -5.23
CA SER A 93 -11.73 0.70 -4.44
C SER A 93 -11.71 -0.64 -3.71
N SER A 94 -10.53 -1.26 -3.66
CA SER A 94 -10.28 -2.59 -3.13
C SER A 94 -9.07 -2.57 -2.20
N TYR A 95 -9.16 -3.24 -1.05
CA TYR A 95 -8.01 -3.45 -0.18
C TYR A 95 -7.02 -4.44 -0.78
N THR A 96 -7.50 -5.42 -1.56
CA THR A 96 -6.65 -6.36 -2.31
C THR A 96 -5.75 -5.61 -3.29
N GLU A 97 -6.30 -4.68 -4.07
CA GLU A 97 -5.53 -3.86 -5.01
C GLU A 97 -4.56 -2.93 -4.29
N LEU A 98 -5.01 -2.26 -3.23
CA LEU A 98 -4.17 -1.37 -2.44
C LEU A 98 -2.99 -2.12 -1.81
N LEU A 99 -3.25 -3.27 -1.18
CA LEU A 99 -2.20 -4.09 -0.58
C LEU A 99 -1.20 -4.58 -1.63
N THR A 100 -1.69 -5.07 -2.76
CA THR A 100 -0.85 -5.52 -3.88
C THR A 100 0.06 -4.39 -4.39
N CYS A 101 -0.47 -3.19 -4.60
CA CYS A 101 0.32 -2.02 -5.01
C CYS A 101 1.43 -1.72 -3.99
N LEU A 102 1.08 -1.70 -2.70
CA LEU A 102 2.02 -1.39 -1.61
C LEU A 102 3.13 -2.42 -1.48
N GLU A 103 2.80 -3.71 -1.61
CA GLU A 103 3.78 -4.81 -1.58
C GLU A 103 4.72 -4.73 -2.78
N MET A 104 4.19 -4.55 -3.98
CA MET A 104 5.01 -4.38 -5.19
C MET A 104 5.95 -3.18 -5.08
N ALA A 105 5.49 -2.04 -4.59
CA ALA A 105 6.31 -0.85 -4.40
C ALA A 105 7.43 -1.10 -3.37
N ARG A 106 7.13 -1.82 -2.29
CA ARG A 106 8.12 -2.24 -1.30
C ARG A 106 9.18 -3.15 -1.93
N ASP A 107 8.77 -4.16 -2.68
CA ASP A 107 9.66 -5.14 -3.28
C ASP A 107 10.60 -4.49 -4.32
N VAL A 108 10.09 -3.61 -5.16
CA VAL A 108 10.91 -2.81 -6.11
C VAL A 108 11.95 -1.98 -5.36
N ARG A 109 11.57 -1.37 -4.25
CA ARG A 109 12.48 -0.58 -3.43
C ARG A 109 13.58 -1.44 -2.79
N GLU A 110 13.26 -2.66 -2.35
CA GLU A 110 14.24 -3.61 -1.81
C GLU A 110 15.20 -4.11 -2.90
N LEU A 111 14.71 -4.41 -4.10
CA LEU A 111 15.55 -4.78 -5.25
C LEU A 111 16.55 -3.67 -5.61
N HIS A 112 16.12 -2.41 -5.58
CA HIS A 112 17.03 -1.28 -5.87
C HIS A 112 18.11 -1.08 -4.79
N LYS A 113 17.93 -1.57 -3.57
CA LYS A 113 18.98 -1.58 -2.55
C LYS A 113 20.04 -2.65 -2.79
N GLN A 114 19.78 -3.64 -3.65
CA GLN A 114 20.66 -4.73 -4.00
C GLN A 114 21.07 -4.68 -5.49
N PRO A 115 21.79 -3.65 -5.94
CA PRO A 115 22.06 -3.42 -7.37
C PRO A 115 22.86 -4.55 -8.04
N ASN A 116 23.54 -5.40 -7.28
CA ASN A 116 24.39 -6.48 -7.81
C ASN A 116 23.64 -7.80 -8.05
N SER A 117 22.42 -7.97 -7.57
CA SER A 117 21.68 -9.24 -7.73
C SER A 117 21.10 -9.45 -9.13
N LEU A 118 20.91 -8.37 -9.90
CA LEU A 118 20.38 -8.43 -11.27
C LEU A 118 21.48 -8.50 -12.34
N SER A 119 22.72 -8.14 -12.00
CA SER A 119 23.85 -8.14 -12.95
C SER A 119 24.45 -9.53 -13.19
N GLU A 120 24.12 -10.51 -12.38
CA GLU A 120 24.74 -11.85 -12.39
C GLU A 120 23.81 -12.95 -12.94
N GLN A 121 22.64 -12.60 -13.47
CA GLN A 121 21.91 -13.54 -14.30
C GLN A 121 22.57 -13.54 -15.68
N ASN A 122 23.59 -14.41 -15.80
CA ASN A 122 24.30 -14.79 -17.01
C ASN A 122 23.28 -15.30 -18.04
N ILE A 123 22.63 -14.39 -18.75
CA ILE A 123 21.80 -14.75 -19.92
C ILE A 123 22.80 -15.19 -20.97
N PRO A 124 22.85 -16.49 -21.31
CA PRO A 124 23.74 -16.93 -22.40
C PRO A 124 23.35 -16.15 -23.66
N PRO A 125 24.33 -15.67 -24.44
CA PRO A 125 24.04 -14.94 -25.67
C PRO A 125 23.19 -15.83 -26.58
N ALA A 126 22.06 -15.24 -27.06
CA ALA A 126 21.18 -15.95 -27.98
C ALA A 126 22.01 -16.53 -29.16
N PRO A 127 21.79 -17.78 -29.58
CA PRO A 127 22.52 -18.39 -30.68
C PRO A 127 22.33 -17.50 -31.92
N VAL A 128 23.46 -16.99 -32.46
CA VAL A 128 23.46 -16.21 -33.69
C VAL A 128 23.09 -17.16 -34.82
N GLY A 129 21.82 -17.07 -35.26
CA GLY A 129 21.35 -17.87 -36.39
C GLY A 129 22.18 -17.58 -37.64
N HIS A 130 23.00 -18.55 -38.05
CA HIS A 130 23.63 -18.54 -39.35
C HIS A 130 22.53 -18.57 -40.41
N ARG A 131 22.30 -17.45 -41.06
CA ARG A 131 21.50 -17.38 -42.29
C ARG A 131 22.23 -18.17 -43.35
N GLN A 132 21.74 -19.36 -43.68
CA GLN A 132 22.25 -20.10 -44.84
C GLN A 132 21.89 -19.33 -46.11
N PRO A 133 22.82 -19.14 -47.05
CA PRO A 133 22.50 -18.58 -48.36
C PRO A 133 21.71 -19.64 -49.15
N THR A 134 20.52 -19.27 -49.62
CA THR A 134 19.75 -20.05 -50.60
C THR A 134 20.47 -20.03 -51.93
N GLN A 135 20.81 -21.22 -52.46
CA GLN A 135 21.20 -21.45 -53.87
C GLN A 135 19.94 -21.50 -54.73
#